data_6929a12ee7d74911fbc9e092e991ee92
#
_entry.id   6929a12ee7d74911fbc9e092e991ee92
#
_cell.length_a   1.000
_cell.length_b   1.000
_cell.length_c   1.000
_cell.angle_alpha   90.00
_cell.angle_beta   90.00
_cell.angle_gamma   90.00
#
_symmetry.space_group_name_H-M   'P 1'
#
loop_
_entity.id
_entity.type
_entity.pdbx_description
1 polymer ?
#
loop_
_entity_poly.entity_id
_entity_poly.type
_entity_poly.pdbx_seq_one_letter_code
_entity_poly.pdbx_strand_id
1 'polypeptide(L)'
;MKLAICPGSFDPVTYGHLDIAQMVDKLIVAAFLNPAKHYMFTTEERLDMLRETTKDIPNVEVDAFDGLLNEYAAKRDCHLLIRGLRAFSDFEYEFQRALMIKQIAPTLETAFFMTDGRYSFLSSTGVRELAHFNGDVSKMVPPYV
;
A
#
# COMPACT_ATOMS: atom_id res chain seq x y z
N MET A 1 -10.47 -19.15 3.28
CA MET A 1 -10.21 -17.76 3.66
C MET A 1 -9.31 -17.12 2.60
N LYS A 2 -9.67 -15.97 2.11
CA LYS A 2 -8.90 -15.28 1.06
C LYS A 2 -7.91 -14.32 1.70
N LEU A 3 -6.63 -14.65 1.59
CA LEU A 3 -5.51 -13.84 2.05
C LEU A 3 -4.95 -13.02 0.89
N ALA A 4 -4.68 -11.75 1.12
CA ALA A 4 -4.05 -10.89 0.14
C ALA A 4 -2.97 -10.01 0.78
N ILE A 5 -2.00 -9.60 -0.04
CA ILE A 5 -0.97 -8.65 0.35
C ILE A 5 -1.18 -7.35 -0.41
N CYS A 6 -1.21 -6.24 0.32
CA CYS A 6 -1.17 -4.91 -0.25
C CYS A 6 0.21 -4.30 0.02
N PRO A 7 1.12 -4.32 -0.96
CA PRO A 7 2.46 -3.78 -0.78
C PRO A 7 2.49 -2.28 -1.05
N GLY A 8 3.40 -1.58 -0.42
CA GLY A 8 3.61 -0.17 -0.67
C GLY A 8 4.68 0.44 0.24
N SER A 9 5.04 1.68 -0.02
CA SER A 9 5.97 2.43 0.83
C SER A 9 5.27 3.01 2.05
N PHE A 10 4.01 3.42 1.91
CA PHE A 10 3.20 4.04 2.97
C PHE A 10 3.94 5.19 3.68
N ASP A 11 4.32 6.18 2.91
CA ASP A 11 5.17 7.29 3.38
C ASP A 11 4.51 8.66 3.12
N PRO A 12 3.46 9.01 3.82
CA PRO A 12 2.74 8.26 4.83
C PRO A 12 1.58 7.42 4.27
N VAL A 13 0.91 6.65 5.14
CA VAL A 13 -0.39 6.05 4.85
C VAL A 13 -1.43 7.16 4.66
N THR A 14 -2.34 6.97 3.71
CA THR A 14 -3.42 7.92 3.41
C THR A 14 -4.78 7.23 3.46
N TYR A 15 -5.85 7.99 3.41
CA TYR A 15 -7.19 7.42 3.31
C TYR A 15 -7.35 6.56 2.05
N GLY A 16 -6.65 6.89 0.98
CA GLY A 16 -6.66 6.07 -0.24
C GLY A 16 -6.11 4.66 -0.02
N HIS A 17 -5.07 4.52 0.82
CA HIS A 17 -4.52 3.21 1.18
C HIS A 17 -5.51 2.38 2.02
N LEU A 18 -6.21 3.02 2.94
CA LEU A 18 -7.11 2.33 3.85
C LEU A 18 -8.41 1.86 3.19
N ASP A 19 -8.78 2.47 2.09
CA ASP A 19 -10.04 2.19 1.38
C ASP A 19 -10.12 0.76 0.88
N ILE A 20 -9.00 0.13 0.55
CA ILE A 20 -8.96 -1.23 0.00
C ILE A 20 -8.93 -2.34 1.05
N ALA A 21 -8.79 -1.99 2.33
CA ALA A 21 -8.64 -2.99 3.40
C ALA A 21 -9.87 -3.90 3.57
N GLN A 22 -11.04 -3.45 3.14
CA GLN A 22 -12.30 -4.16 3.32
C GLN A 22 -12.63 -5.16 2.20
N MET A 23 -11.75 -5.30 1.22
CA MET A 23 -12.03 -6.09 0.01
C MET A 23 -11.77 -7.58 0.14
N VAL A 24 -11.09 -8.03 1.20
CA VAL A 24 -10.66 -9.42 1.38
C VAL A 24 -10.89 -9.89 2.82
N ASP A 25 -10.81 -11.21 3.03
CA ASP A 25 -11.01 -11.80 4.36
C ASP A 25 -9.86 -11.45 5.29
N LYS A 26 -8.62 -11.48 4.80
CA LYS A 26 -7.45 -11.04 5.54
C LYS A 26 -6.49 -10.30 4.61
N LEU A 27 -6.07 -9.13 5.03
CA LEU A 27 -5.15 -8.29 4.29
C LEU A 27 -3.87 -8.07 5.07
N ILE A 28 -2.73 -8.37 4.45
CA ILE A 28 -1.43 -7.98 4.97
C ILE A 28 -1.03 -6.67 4.29
N VAL A 29 -0.95 -5.61 5.07
CA VAL A 29 -0.41 -4.34 4.59
C VAL A 29 1.09 -4.39 4.82
N ALA A 30 1.84 -4.55 3.73
CA ALA A 30 3.27 -4.83 3.79
C ALA A 30 4.07 -3.62 3.32
N ALA A 31 4.75 -2.96 4.26
CA ALA A 31 5.60 -1.82 3.95
C ALA A 31 6.92 -2.30 3.35
N PHE A 32 7.24 -1.80 2.16
CA PHE A 32 8.49 -2.12 1.48
C PHE A 32 9.63 -1.26 2.01
N LEU A 33 10.73 -1.92 2.37
CA LEU A 33 11.94 -1.30 2.88
C LEU A 33 12.97 -1.24 1.76
N ASN A 34 13.03 -0.12 1.03
CA ASN A 34 14.00 0.07 -0.05
C ASN A 34 15.15 0.95 0.45
N PRO A 35 16.35 0.38 0.68
CA PRO A 35 17.47 1.15 1.21
C PRO A 35 18.00 2.21 0.25
N ALA A 36 17.70 2.09 -1.05
CA ALA A 36 18.11 3.07 -2.06
C ALA A 36 17.17 4.27 -2.16
N LYS A 37 16.01 4.21 -1.49
CA LYS A 37 15.00 5.27 -1.55
C LYS A 37 15.03 6.12 -0.29
N HIS A 38 14.89 7.44 -0.47
CA HIS A 38 14.74 8.36 0.65
C HIS A 38 13.27 8.50 1.03
N TYR A 39 12.98 8.27 2.31
CA TYR A 39 11.64 8.38 2.85
C TYR A 39 11.52 9.61 3.75
N MET A 40 10.32 10.20 3.80
CA MET A 40 10.04 11.28 4.72
C MET A 40 10.01 10.78 6.17
N PHE A 41 9.50 9.58 6.37
CA PHE A 41 9.38 8.95 7.69
C PHE A 41 10.29 7.73 7.79
N THR A 42 10.78 7.46 9.00
CA THR A 42 11.56 6.25 9.25
C THR A 42 10.68 5.00 9.10
N THR A 43 11.32 3.84 8.99
CA THR A 43 10.60 2.57 8.94
C THR A 43 9.70 2.39 10.16
N GLU A 44 10.21 2.68 11.34
CA GLU A 44 9.44 2.56 12.59
C GLU A 44 8.24 3.50 12.62
N GLU A 45 8.43 4.74 12.17
CA GLU A 45 7.34 5.71 12.07
C GLU A 45 6.27 5.27 11.10
N ARG A 46 6.65 4.77 9.93
CA ARG A 46 5.72 4.28 8.93
C ARG A 46 4.90 3.09 9.43
N LEU A 47 5.57 2.13 10.09
CA LEU A 47 4.90 0.97 10.66
C LEU A 47 3.99 1.36 11.81
N ASP A 48 4.42 2.29 12.65
CA ASP A 48 3.60 2.78 13.75
C ASP A 48 2.33 3.45 13.25
N MET A 49 2.44 4.32 12.25
CA MET A 49 1.28 4.96 11.64
C MET A 49 0.33 3.93 11.02
N LEU A 50 0.85 2.90 10.35
CA LEU A 50 0.04 1.83 9.80
C LEU A 50 -0.71 1.07 10.90
N ARG A 51 -0.02 0.69 11.96
CA ARG A 51 -0.63 -0.05 13.07
C ARG A 51 -1.73 0.75 13.74
N GLU A 52 -1.46 2.01 14.03
CA GLU A 52 -2.44 2.87 14.68
C GLU A 52 -3.66 3.16 13.81
N THR A 53 -3.45 3.40 12.53
CA THR A 53 -4.57 3.74 11.63
C THR A 53 -5.40 2.52 11.21
N THR A 54 -4.88 1.30 11.38
CA THR A 54 -5.59 0.07 11.04
C THR A 54 -6.03 -0.74 12.25
N LYS A 55 -5.78 -0.29 13.46
CA LYS A 55 -6.06 -1.07 14.70
C LYS A 55 -7.53 -1.46 14.85
N ASP A 56 -8.45 -0.66 14.32
CA ASP A 56 -9.88 -0.93 14.39
C ASP A 56 -10.40 -1.71 13.17
N ILE A 57 -9.51 -2.15 12.29
CA ILE A 57 -9.85 -2.96 11.12
C ILE A 57 -9.38 -4.39 11.41
N PRO A 58 -10.28 -5.29 11.81
CA PRO A 58 -9.90 -6.58 12.40
C PRO A 58 -9.22 -7.54 11.43
N ASN A 59 -9.40 -7.36 10.13
CA ASN A 59 -8.85 -8.24 9.10
C ASN A 59 -7.50 -7.74 8.53
N VAL A 60 -6.91 -6.71 9.12
CA VAL A 60 -5.64 -6.15 8.65
C VAL A 60 -4.49 -6.57 9.56
N GLU A 61 -3.41 -7.06 8.96
CA GLU A 61 -2.14 -7.30 9.60
C GLU A 61 -1.11 -6.36 8.98
N VAL A 62 -0.29 -5.72 9.80
CA VAL A 62 0.78 -4.83 9.32
C VAL A 62 2.11 -5.57 9.40
N ASP A 63 2.88 -5.54 8.32
CA ASP A 63 4.20 -6.16 8.24
C ASP A 63 5.13 -5.30 7.38
N ALA A 64 6.40 -5.65 7.38
CA ALA A 64 7.41 -5.00 6.55
C ALA A 64 8.26 -6.06 5.87
N PHE A 65 8.76 -5.74 4.68
CA PHE A 65 9.64 -6.64 3.95
C PHE A 65 10.69 -5.88 3.17
N ASP A 66 11.82 -6.52 2.93
CA ASP A 66 12.84 -6.09 2.01
C ASP A 66 13.00 -7.14 0.91
N GLY A 67 13.70 -6.79 -0.17
CA GLY A 67 13.91 -7.72 -1.28
C GLY A 67 12.71 -7.85 -2.21
N LEU A 68 12.58 -9.03 -2.82
CA LEU A 68 11.57 -9.24 -3.85
C LEU A 68 10.19 -9.54 -3.28
N LEU A 69 9.19 -8.88 -3.82
CA LEU A 69 7.80 -9.03 -3.40
C LEU A 69 7.30 -10.46 -3.58
N ASN A 70 7.69 -11.13 -4.67
CA ASN A 70 7.28 -12.52 -4.91
C ASN A 70 7.87 -13.48 -3.88
N GLU A 71 9.09 -13.24 -3.39
CA GLU A 71 9.69 -14.04 -2.33
C GLU A 71 8.97 -13.82 -1.00
N TYR A 72 8.62 -12.57 -0.70
CA TYR A 72 7.85 -12.26 0.49
C TYR A 72 6.47 -12.94 0.46
N ALA A 73 5.78 -12.84 -0.69
CA ALA A 73 4.48 -13.49 -0.86
C ALA A 73 4.57 -15.01 -0.66
N ALA A 74 5.63 -15.65 -1.18
CA ALA A 74 5.85 -17.07 -0.99
C ALA A 74 6.04 -17.43 0.49
N LYS A 75 6.81 -16.64 1.22
CA LYS A 75 7.01 -16.85 2.67
C LYS A 75 5.72 -16.76 3.46
N ARG A 76 4.78 -15.93 3.01
CA ARG A 76 3.48 -15.76 3.67
C ARG A 76 2.42 -16.72 3.11
N ASP A 77 2.79 -17.61 2.20
CA ASP A 77 1.87 -18.50 1.50
C ASP A 77 0.68 -17.74 0.92
N CYS A 78 0.98 -16.64 0.26
CA CYS A 78 -0.02 -15.76 -0.31
C CYS A 78 0.10 -15.72 -1.83
N HIS A 79 -1.02 -15.86 -2.53
CA HIS A 79 -1.07 -15.93 -3.98
C HIS A 79 -1.82 -14.76 -4.62
N LEU A 80 -2.17 -13.76 -3.83
CA LEU A 80 -2.94 -12.60 -4.30
C LEU A 80 -2.31 -11.30 -3.79
N LEU A 81 -1.97 -10.43 -4.74
CA LEU A 81 -1.61 -9.05 -4.46
C LEU A 81 -2.80 -8.15 -4.76
N ILE A 82 -3.00 -7.14 -3.94
CA ILE A 82 -4.03 -6.13 -4.16
C ILE A 82 -3.36 -4.77 -4.36
N ARG A 83 -3.77 -4.08 -5.43
CA ARG A 83 -3.31 -2.72 -5.73
C ARG A 83 -4.52 -1.84 -6.01
N GLY A 84 -4.51 -0.63 -5.47
CA GLY A 84 -5.52 0.38 -5.78
C GLY A 84 -5.14 1.17 -7.03
N LEU A 85 -6.12 1.51 -7.83
CA LEU A 85 -5.95 2.35 -9.02
C LEU A 85 -6.76 3.63 -8.86
N ARG A 86 -6.13 4.76 -9.19
CA ARG A 86 -6.76 6.08 -9.13
C ARG A 86 -7.03 6.65 -10.52
N ALA A 87 -6.16 6.35 -11.49
CA ALA A 87 -6.21 6.92 -12.83
C ALA A 87 -5.64 5.97 -13.87
N PHE A 88 -5.85 6.27 -15.14
CA PHE A 88 -5.33 5.48 -16.27
C PHE A 88 -3.81 5.36 -16.24
N SER A 89 -3.11 6.42 -15.88
CA SER A 89 -1.65 6.41 -15.79
C SER A 89 -1.15 5.43 -14.74
N ASP A 90 -1.85 5.34 -13.60
CA ASP A 90 -1.54 4.34 -12.57
C ASP A 90 -1.70 2.93 -13.13
N PHE A 91 -2.74 2.68 -13.92
CA PHE A 91 -3.03 1.37 -14.48
C PHE A 91 -1.90 0.89 -15.40
N GLU A 92 -1.42 1.72 -16.31
CA GLU A 92 -0.34 1.33 -17.22
C GLU A 92 0.91 0.88 -16.46
N TYR A 93 1.34 1.68 -15.49
CA TYR A 93 2.52 1.39 -14.68
C TYR A 93 2.33 0.11 -13.86
N GLU A 94 1.21 0.00 -13.18
CA GLU A 94 0.91 -1.15 -12.32
C GLU A 94 0.71 -2.43 -13.13
N PHE A 95 0.09 -2.32 -14.30
CA PHE A 95 -0.13 -3.46 -15.20
C PHE A 95 1.19 -4.05 -15.67
N GLN A 96 2.14 -3.21 -16.08
CA GLN A 96 3.45 -3.68 -16.51
C GLN A 96 4.19 -4.38 -15.37
N ARG A 97 4.13 -3.82 -14.17
CA ARG A 97 4.74 -4.46 -12.99
C ARG A 97 4.10 -5.81 -12.68
N ALA A 98 2.78 -5.89 -12.76
CA ALA A 98 2.05 -7.14 -12.54
C ALA A 98 2.45 -8.22 -13.56
N LEU A 99 2.61 -7.83 -14.82
CA LEU A 99 3.07 -8.75 -15.87
C LEU A 99 4.48 -9.26 -15.59
N MET A 100 5.39 -8.40 -15.15
CA MET A 100 6.75 -8.80 -14.79
C MET A 100 6.76 -9.78 -13.63
N ILE A 101 5.97 -9.50 -12.60
CA ILE A 101 5.84 -10.40 -11.44
C ILE A 101 5.26 -11.74 -11.87
N LYS A 102 4.28 -11.75 -12.76
CA LYS A 102 3.66 -12.97 -13.29
C LYS A 102 4.67 -13.86 -14.01
N GLN A 103 5.65 -13.27 -14.67
CA GLN A 103 6.72 -14.02 -15.34
C GLN A 103 7.59 -14.80 -14.37
N ILE A 104 7.92 -14.22 -13.23
CA ILE A 104 8.81 -14.83 -12.25
C ILE A 104 8.05 -15.63 -11.17
N ALA A 105 6.77 -15.36 -11.01
CA ALA A 105 5.92 -16.05 -10.03
C ALA A 105 4.53 -16.31 -10.65
N PRO A 106 4.40 -17.33 -11.52
CA PRO A 106 3.17 -17.57 -12.27
C PRO A 106 1.92 -17.82 -11.42
N THR A 107 2.10 -18.28 -10.18
CA THR A 107 0.97 -18.53 -9.26
C THR A 107 0.53 -17.29 -8.48
N LEU A 108 1.26 -16.19 -8.59
CA LEU A 108 0.94 -14.95 -7.88
C LEU A 108 0.10 -14.06 -8.78
N GLU A 109 -1.16 -13.86 -8.40
CA GLU A 109 -2.10 -13.00 -9.12
C GLU A 109 -2.15 -11.61 -8.53
N THR A 110 -2.45 -10.61 -9.36
CA THR A 110 -2.64 -9.23 -8.92
C THR A 110 -4.08 -8.81 -9.24
N ALA A 111 -4.79 -8.34 -8.23
CA ALA A 111 -6.12 -7.77 -8.40
C ALA A 111 -6.03 -6.25 -8.25
N PHE A 112 -6.68 -5.53 -9.15
CA PHE A 112 -6.73 -4.08 -9.12
C PHE A 112 -8.13 -3.64 -8.69
N PHE A 113 -8.21 -2.70 -7.76
CA PHE A 113 -9.46 -2.12 -7.32
C PHE A 113 -9.45 -0.62 -7.56
N MET A 114 -10.58 -0.09 -8.02
CA MET A 114 -10.74 1.33 -8.19
C MET A 114 -10.88 2.00 -6.81
N THR A 115 -10.04 3.00 -6.57
CA THR A 115 -10.14 3.82 -5.37
C THR A 115 -11.45 4.62 -5.40
N ASP A 116 -12.05 4.82 -4.23
CA ASP A 116 -13.22 5.70 -4.11
C ASP A 116 -12.92 7.06 -4.74
N GLY A 117 -13.90 7.62 -5.49
CA GLY A 117 -13.72 8.89 -6.18
C GLY A 117 -13.27 10.04 -5.29
N ARG A 118 -13.62 9.98 -3.99
CA ARG A 118 -13.17 10.98 -3.00
C ARG A 118 -11.65 10.99 -2.81
N TYR A 119 -10.99 9.88 -3.08
CA TYR A 119 -9.55 9.70 -2.85
C TYR A 119 -8.76 9.55 -4.15
N SER A 120 -9.39 9.75 -5.31
CA SER A 120 -8.73 9.54 -6.60
C SER A 120 -7.58 10.51 -6.86
N PHE A 121 -7.61 11.71 -6.25
CA PHE A 121 -6.53 12.70 -6.34
C PHE A 121 -5.38 12.44 -5.36
N LEU A 122 -5.56 11.50 -4.43
CA LEU A 122 -4.72 11.35 -3.26
C LEU A 122 -3.49 10.49 -3.55
N SER A 123 -2.30 11.01 -3.22
CA SER A 123 -1.05 10.26 -3.27
C SER A 123 -0.16 10.65 -2.10
N SER A 124 0.69 9.73 -1.65
CA SER A 124 1.67 10.05 -0.62
C SER A 124 2.64 11.14 -1.07
N THR A 125 3.02 11.14 -2.35
CA THR A 125 3.86 12.20 -2.92
C THR A 125 3.20 13.57 -2.77
N GLY A 126 1.93 13.68 -3.14
CA GLY A 126 1.19 14.94 -3.00
C GLY A 126 1.04 15.38 -1.55
N VAL A 127 0.80 14.43 -0.64
CA VAL A 127 0.72 14.73 0.80
C VAL A 127 2.06 15.26 1.31
N ARG A 128 3.17 14.62 0.95
CA ARG A 128 4.51 15.09 1.36
C ARG A 128 4.81 16.49 0.84
N GLU A 129 4.46 16.77 -0.40
CA GLU A 129 4.66 18.11 -0.97
C GLU A 129 3.88 19.18 -0.21
N LEU A 130 2.60 18.91 0.05
CA LEU A 130 1.77 19.86 0.80
C LEU A 130 2.29 20.06 2.22
N ALA A 131 2.67 18.99 2.89
CA ALA A 131 3.21 19.06 4.25
C ALA A 131 4.54 19.83 4.30
N HIS A 132 5.38 19.64 3.28
CA HIS A 132 6.65 20.36 3.18
C HIS A 132 6.46 21.88 3.15
N PHE A 133 5.39 22.35 2.53
CA PHE A 133 5.03 23.76 2.47
C PHE A 133 4.00 24.17 3.51
N ASN A 134 3.85 23.38 4.57
CA ASN A 134 2.91 23.64 5.68
C ASN A 134 1.44 23.71 5.25
N GLY A 135 1.08 23.00 4.19
CA GLY A 135 -0.30 22.88 3.73
C GLY A 135 -1.13 21.99 4.66
N ASP A 136 -2.45 22.18 4.63
CA ASP A 136 -3.37 21.38 5.42
C ASP A 136 -3.65 20.04 4.74
N VAL A 137 -3.24 18.94 5.39
CA VAL A 137 -3.42 17.57 4.93
C VAL A 137 -4.45 16.80 5.75
N SER A 138 -5.21 17.46 6.60
CA SER A 138 -6.15 16.84 7.55
C SER A 138 -7.23 16.00 6.89
N LYS A 139 -7.60 16.30 5.63
CA LYS A 139 -8.59 15.54 4.86
C LYS A 139 -7.98 14.41 4.03
N MET A 140 -6.66 14.27 4.05
CA MET A 140 -5.93 13.34 3.19
C MET A 140 -5.38 12.16 3.97
N VAL A 141 -5.08 12.35 5.24
CA VAL A 141 -4.50 11.34 6.10
C VAL A 141 -5.29 11.23 7.40
N PRO A 142 -5.26 10.04 8.04
CA PRO A 142 -5.87 9.88 9.37
C PRO A 142 -5.27 10.85 10.39
N PRO A 143 -6.03 11.22 11.44
CA PRO A 143 -5.55 12.20 12.42
C PRO A 143 -4.23 11.82 13.11
N TYR A 144 -3.95 10.54 13.28
CA TYR A 144 -2.70 10.06 13.87
C TYR A 144 -1.48 10.43 13.02
N VAL A 145 -1.62 10.47 11.70
CA VAL A 145 -0.55 10.83 10.78
C VAL A 145 -0.29 12.34 10.81
#